data_442cf49121e325142b0f80c42d3a524b
#
_entry.id   442cf49121e325142b0f80c42d3a524b
#
_cell.length_a   1.000
_cell.length_b   1.000
_cell.length_c   1.000
_cell.angle_alpha   90.00
_cell.angle_beta   90.00
_cell.angle_gamma   90.00
#
_symmetry.space_group_name_H-M   'P 1'
#
loop_
_entity.id
_entity.type
_entity.pdbx_description
1 polymer ?
#
loop_
_entity_poly.entity_id
_entity_poly.type
_entity_poly.pdbx_seq_one_letter_code
_entity_poly.pdbx_strand_id
1 'polypeptide(L)'
;INNMKTKTSAFWMPFTANRKFASQPKMIEGGDGMYYTTEDGRKIIDGTAGLWCCNAGHSRPEIVEAVSSQIKKLDDAPSFQLGHPKAFELAERLVALSPATLDHVFFTNSGSESVDTALKIALAYQQLRGKGQKQRLIGREKGYHGTGFGGISVGGLGNNKRFFGTALATAHLPHTLNSENAFRRGLPEAVSYTRLTLP
;
A
#
# COMPACT_ATOMS: atom_id res chain seq x y z
N ILE A 1 15.85 -37.03 -3.77
CA ILE A 1 15.42 -35.72 -3.21
C ILE A 1 13.94 -35.86 -2.95
N ASN A 2 13.58 -35.95 -1.66
CA ASN A 2 12.20 -36.18 -1.19
C ASN A 2 11.27 -35.11 -1.70
N ASN A 3 10.25 -35.50 -2.45
CA ASN A 3 9.06 -34.70 -2.77
C ASN A 3 8.27 -34.44 -1.46
N MET A 4 8.76 -33.58 -0.59
CA MET A 4 7.95 -33.05 0.48
C MET A 4 6.95 -32.08 -0.16
N LYS A 5 5.73 -32.57 -0.43
CA LYS A 5 4.61 -31.68 -0.75
C LYS A 5 4.56 -30.62 0.36
N THR A 6 4.79 -29.39 -0.02
CA THR A 6 4.78 -28.25 0.91
C THR A 6 3.47 -28.26 1.69
N LYS A 7 3.54 -28.37 3.02
CA LYS A 7 2.34 -28.29 3.86
C LYS A 7 1.80 -26.86 3.79
N THR A 8 0.68 -26.67 3.11
CA THR A 8 0.07 -25.34 2.87
C THR A 8 -0.79 -24.84 4.03
N SER A 9 -0.90 -25.61 5.13
CA SER A 9 -1.86 -25.32 6.20
C SER A 9 -1.39 -24.30 7.25
N ALA A 10 -0.09 -24.12 7.41
CA ALA A 10 0.46 -23.23 8.44
C ALA A 10 0.50 -21.76 8.03
N PHE A 11 0.54 -21.47 6.74
CA PHE A 11 0.57 -20.11 6.22
C PHE A 11 -0.86 -19.61 5.94
N TRP A 12 -1.33 -18.68 6.76
CA TRP A 12 -2.60 -18.02 6.51
C TRP A 12 -2.40 -16.87 5.52
N MET A 13 -2.66 -17.14 4.25
CA MET A 13 -2.50 -16.17 3.17
C MET A 13 -3.59 -15.11 3.25
N PRO A 14 -3.22 -13.80 3.20
CA PRO A 14 -4.19 -12.72 3.17
C PRO A 14 -4.99 -12.71 1.86
N PHE A 15 -6.21 -12.19 1.89
CA PHE A 15 -7.10 -12.06 0.71
C PHE A 15 -7.25 -13.32 -0.13
N THR A 16 -7.08 -14.48 0.48
CA THR A 16 -7.07 -15.78 -0.20
C THR A 16 -8.08 -16.73 0.41
N ALA A 17 -8.81 -17.47 -0.43
CA ALA A 17 -9.64 -18.59 0.01
C ALA A 17 -8.73 -19.77 0.40
N ASN A 18 -8.15 -19.75 1.60
CA ASN A 18 -7.07 -20.64 2.02
C ASN A 18 -7.42 -22.13 1.90
N ARG A 19 -8.67 -22.53 2.20
CA ARG A 19 -9.10 -23.94 2.03
C ARG A 19 -9.05 -24.38 0.57
N LYS A 20 -9.48 -23.51 -0.35
CA LYS A 20 -9.42 -23.78 -1.80
C LYS A 20 -7.98 -23.81 -2.28
N PHE A 21 -7.17 -22.87 -1.83
CA PHE A 21 -5.75 -22.84 -2.16
C PHE A 21 -5.03 -24.12 -1.70
N ALA A 22 -5.30 -24.57 -0.47
CA ALA A 22 -4.68 -25.79 0.07
C ALA A 22 -5.05 -27.05 -0.72
N SER A 23 -6.24 -27.08 -1.34
CA SER A 23 -6.64 -28.24 -2.19
C SER A 23 -6.01 -28.21 -3.59
N GLN A 24 -5.70 -27.01 -4.10
CA GLN A 24 -5.10 -26.80 -5.43
C GLN A 24 -4.09 -25.66 -5.37
N PRO A 25 -2.93 -25.87 -4.72
CA PRO A 25 -1.94 -24.83 -4.55
C PRO A 25 -1.35 -24.42 -5.91
N LYS A 26 -1.16 -23.11 -6.08
CA LYS A 26 -0.44 -22.52 -7.21
C LYS A 26 0.88 -22.00 -6.68
N MET A 27 1.93 -22.79 -6.82
CA MET A 27 3.25 -22.44 -6.31
C MET A 27 4.08 -21.79 -7.41
N ILE A 28 4.77 -20.73 -7.04
CA ILE A 28 5.74 -20.03 -7.90
C ILE A 28 7.13 -20.35 -7.35
N GLU A 29 8.01 -20.84 -8.20
CA GLU A 29 9.38 -21.21 -7.84
C GLU A 29 10.42 -20.23 -8.37
N GLY A 30 10.08 -19.47 -9.39
CA GLY A 30 11.03 -18.54 -10.00
C GLY A 30 10.35 -17.34 -10.64
N GLY A 31 11.17 -16.31 -10.92
CA GLY A 31 10.76 -15.14 -11.66
C GLY A 31 11.91 -14.61 -12.51
N ASP A 32 11.64 -14.21 -13.74
CA ASP A 32 12.60 -13.62 -14.66
C ASP A 32 11.89 -12.59 -15.56
N GLY A 33 12.36 -11.37 -15.55
CA GLY A 33 11.75 -10.26 -16.27
C GLY A 33 10.27 -10.10 -15.90
N MET A 34 9.38 -10.34 -16.86
CA MET A 34 7.92 -10.25 -16.66
C MET A 34 7.23 -11.61 -16.42
N TYR A 35 7.99 -12.68 -16.22
CA TYR A 35 7.43 -14.02 -16.09
C TYR A 35 7.70 -14.63 -14.73
N TYR A 36 6.70 -15.33 -14.20
CA TYR A 36 6.88 -16.32 -13.15
C TYR A 36 7.07 -17.71 -13.76
N THR A 37 7.78 -18.57 -13.04
CA THR A 37 7.88 -20.00 -13.30
C THR A 37 7.15 -20.75 -12.19
N THR A 38 6.20 -21.58 -12.55
CA THR A 38 5.44 -22.41 -11.61
C THR A 38 6.21 -23.68 -11.26
N GLU A 39 5.82 -24.39 -10.18
CA GLU A 39 6.41 -25.67 -9.74
C GLU A 39 6.42 -26.75 -10.84
N ASP A 40 5.45 -26.72 -11.76
CA ASP A 40 5.38 -27.63 -12.91
C ASP A 40 6.12 -27.09 -14.17
N GLY A 41 6.93 -26.05 -14.00
CA GLY A 41 7.81 -25.49 -15.04
C GLY A 41 7.13 -24.60 -16.07
N ARG A 42 5.83 -24.29 -15.94
CA ARG A 42 5.14 -23.38 -16.86
C ARG A 42 5.55 -21.93 -16.59
N LYS A 43 5.72 -21.16 -17.66
CA LYS A 43 5.89 -19.71 -17.59
C LYS A 43 4.53 -19.02 -17.67
N ILE A 44 4.27 -18.12 -16.71
CA ILE A 44 3.07 -17.29 -16.68
C ILE A 44 3.47 -15.82 -16.59
N ILE A 45 2.74 -14.96 -17.28
CA ILE A 45 2.99 -13.51 -17.25
C ILE A 45 2.56 -12.94 -15.89
N ASP A 46 3.44 -12.17 -15.27
CA ASP A 46 3.11 -11.32 -14.13
C ASP A 46 2.57 -9.97 -14.60
N GLY A 47 1.28 -9.91 -14.86
CA GLY A 47 0.60 -8.67 -15.31
C GLY A 47 0.41 -7.62 -14.20
N THR A 48 0.83 -7.91 -12.99
CA THR A 48 0.65 -7.01 -11.82
C THR A 48 1.96 -6.56 -11.17
N ALA A 49 3.10 -6.94 -11.76
CA ALA A 49 4.43 -6.65 -11.23
C ALA A 49 4.57 -7.03 -9.74
N GLY A 50 4.20 -8.28 -9.40
CA GLY A 50 4.22 -8.76 -8.01
C GLY A 50 3.34 -7.93 -7.07
N LEU A 51 2.20 -7.46 -7.53
CA LEU A 51 1.32 -6.50 -6.85
C LEU A 51 2.04 -5.16 -6.59
N TRP A 52 2.60 -4.60 -7.67
CA TRP A 52 3.32 -3.31 -7.73
C TRP A 52 4.68 -3.26 -7.03
N CYS A 53 5.25 -4.40 -6.71
CA CYS A 53 6.54 -4.45 -6.00
C CYS A 53 7.73 -4.72 -6.92
N CYS A 54 7.51 -5.26 -8.14
CA CYS A 54 8.56 -5.69 -9.07
C CYS A 54 8.44 -4.95 -10.43
N ASN A 55 8.24 -3.63 -10.39
CA ASN A 55 7.99 -2.82 -11.61
C ASN A 55 9.16 -2.83 -12.61
N ALA A 56 10.38 -3.06 -12.13
CA ALA A 56 11.55 -3.21 -12.99
C ALA A 56 11.70 -4.60 -13.62
N GLY A 57 10.83 -5.55 -13.24
CA GLY A 57 10.91 -6.96 -13.56
C GLY A 57 11.60 -7.79 -12.49
N HIS A 58 11.35 -9.10 -12.54
CA HIS A 58 11.93 -10.07 -11.60
C HIS A 58 13.40 -10.35 -11.91
N SER A 59 14.16 -10.63 -10.86
CA SER A 59 15.56 -11.13 -10.94
C SER A 59 16.49 -10.26 -11.80
N ARG A 60 16.26 -8.94 -11.81
CA ARG A 60 17.12 -8.00 -12.54
C ARG A 60 18.54 -8.07 -12.01
N PRO A 61 19.55 -8.40 -12.85
CA PRO A 61 20.91 -8.61 -12.38
C PRO A 61 21.49 -7.39 -11.64
N GLU A 62 21.21 -6.18 -12.12
CA GLU A 62 21.69 -4.94 -11.52
C GLU A 62 21.12 -4.72 -10.11
N ILE A 63 19.85 -5.09 -9.89
CA ILE A 63 19.21 -4.98 -8.58
C ILE A 63 19.72 -6.06 -7.64
N VAL A 64 19.83 -7.30 -8.14
CA VAL A 64 20.34 -8.43 -7.36
C VAL A 64 21.76 -8.15 -6.87
N GLU A 65 22.65 -7.66 -7.75
CA GLU A 65 24.03 -7.32 -7.39
C GLU A 65 24.08 -6.18 -6.38
N ALA A 66 23.32 -5.10 -6.61
CA ALA A 66 23.30 -3.96 -5.69
C ALA A 66 22.82 -4.35 -4.29
N VAL A 67 21.76 -5.17 -4.18
CA VAL A 67 21.23 -5.67 -2.89
C VAL A 67 22.26 -6.60 -2.23
N SER A 68 22.82 -7.55 -2.97
CA SER A 68 23.78 -8.53 -2.45
C SER A 68 25.05 -7.85 -1.94
N SER A 69 25.56 -6.87 -2.66
CA SER A 69 26.75 -6.10 -2.26
C SER A 69 26.49 -5.24 -1.02
N GLN A 70 25.30 -4.62 -0.95
CA GLN A 70 24.95 -3.80 0.21
C GLN A 70 24.74 -4.62 1.48
N ILE A 71 24.06 -5.78 1.39
CA ILE A 71 23.84 -6.67 2.55
C ILE A 71 25.16 -7.17 3.11
N LYS A 72 26.16 -7.47 2.26
CA LYS A 72 27.50 -7.88 2.71
C LYS A 72 28.22 -6.77 3.47
N LYS A 73 27.94 -5.51 3.18
CA LYS A 73 28.58 -4.34 3.79
C LYS A 73 27.86 -3.89 5.06
N LEU A 74 26.56 -3.73 4.97
CA LEU A 74 25.68 -3.30 6.06
C LEU A 74 24.25 -3.65 5.65
N ASP A 75 23.65 -4.55 6.39
CA ASP A 75 22.27 -5.02 6.20
C ASP A 75 21.24 -4.08 6.81
N ASP A 76 21.47 -3.62 8.03
CA ASP A 76 20.56 -2.74 8.77
C ASP A 76 21.33 -1.72 9.63
N ALA A 77 20.72 -0.56 9.83
CA ALA A 77 21.06 0.39 10.86
C ALA A 77 19.75 1.01 11.40
N PRO A 78 19.51 0.92 12.71
CA PRO A 78 18.26 1.41 13.28
C PRO A 78 18.13 2.93 13.13
N SER A 79 16.95 3.40 12.76
CA SER A 79 16.67 4.83 12.58
C SER A 79 16.41 5.58 13.92
N PHE A 80 16.95 5.05 15.02
CA PHE A 80 16.89 5.65 16.36
C PHE A 80 18.24 6.26 16.70
N GLN A 81 18.45 7.51 16.28
CA GLN A 81 19.70 8.29 16.47
C GLN A 81 20.92 7.73 15.69
N LEU A 82 20.74 6.71 14.90
CA LEU A 82 21.71 6.18 13.93
C LEU A 82 21.11 6.30 12.53
N GLY A 83 21.93 6.17 11.51
CA GLY A 83 21.47 6.32 10.14
C GLY A 83 22.15 5.38 9.17
N HIS A 84 21.39 4.80 8.28
CA HIS A 84 21.91 4.06 7.14
C HIS A 84 22.12 5.02 5.95
N PRO A 85 23.33 5.18 5.40
CA PRO A 85 23.61 6.14 4.33
C PRO A 85 22.68 6.01 3.12
N LYS A 86 22.29 4.79 2.75
CA LYS A 86 21.39 4.55 1.62
C LYS A 86 19.96 5.08 1.84
N ALA A 87 19.52 5.18 3.09
CA ALA A 87 18.21 5.77 3.40
C ALA A 87 18.21 7.29 3.10
N PHE A 88 19.28 7.98 3.46
CA PHE A 88 19.44 9.42 3.16
C PHE A 88 19.56 9.65 1.65
N GLU A 89 20.42 8.89 0.96
CA GLU A 89 20.54 8.96 -0.49
C GLU A 89 19.19 8.77 -1.20
N LEU A 90 18.40 7.78 -0.77
CA LEU A 90 17.07 7.53 -1.33
C LEU A 90 16.12 8.69 -1.04
N ALA A 91 16.13 9.23 0.18
CA ALA A 91 15.30 10.36 0.56
C ALA A 91 15.59 11.60 -0.31
N GLU A 92 16.85 11.93 -0.52
CA GLU A 92 17.28 13.03 -1.39
C GLU A 92 16.79 12.85 -2.83
N ARG A 93 16.92 11.63 -3.38
CA ARG A 93 16.43 11.33 -4.73
C ARG A 93 14.92 11.45 -4.84
N LEU A 94 14.17 11.00 -3.83
CA LEU A 94 12.72 11.12 -3.80
C LEU A 94 12.27 12.59 -3.71
N VAL A 95 12.92 13.38 -2.88
CA VAL A 95 12.66 14.83 -2.78
C VAL A 95 12.92 15.51 -4.12
N ALA A 96 14.02 15.18 -4.81
CA ALA A 96 14.34 15.77 -6.12
C ALA A 96 13.27 15.46 -7.21
N LEU A 97 12.52 14.36 -7.07
CA LEU A 97 11.43 13.99 -7.97
C LEU A 97 10.05 14.51 -7.53
N SER A 98 9.97 15.03 -6.31
CA SER A 98 8.71 15.48 -5.69
C SER A 98 8.43 16.96 -6.02
N PRO A 99 7.16 17.41 -5.89
CA PRO A 99 6.86 18.84 -5.90
C PRO A 99 7.66 19.59 -4.84
N ALA A 100 8.09 20.82 -5.12
CA ALA A 100 9.00 21.61 -4.29
C ALA A 100 8.53 21.84 -2.82
N THR A 101 7.27 21.60 -2.53
CA THR A 101 6.69 21.71 -1.17
C THR A 101 6.83 20.42 -0.36
N LEU A 102 7.31 19.31 -0.98
CA LEU A 102 7.51 18.02 -0.35
C LEU A 102 9.02 17.77 -0.22
N ASP A 103 9.59 18.21 0.86
CA ASP A 103 11.03 18.27 1.10
C ASP A 103 11.53 17.29 2.18
N HIS A 104 10.64 16.44 2.71
CA HIS A 104 10.98 15.43 3.71
C HIS A 104 10.34 14.09 3.36
N VAL A 105 11.02 13.00 3.68
CA VAL A 105 10.56 11.62 3.45
C VAL A 105 10.50 10.87 4.77
N PHE A 106 9.38 10.21 5.02
CA PHE A 106 9.20 9.28 6.12
C PHE A 106 9.01 7.87 5.57
N PHE A 107 9.97 6.98 5.81
CA PHE A 107 9.91 5.60 5.36
C PHE A 107 9.08 4.73 6.29
N THR A 108 8.31 3.81 5.72
CA THR A 108 7.50 2.81 6.42
C THR A 108 7.67 1.45 5.77
N ASN A 109 7.21 0.39 6.42
CA ASN A 109 7.33 -0.97 5.90
C ASN A 109 6.21 -1.37 4.94
N SER A 110 5.12 -0.61 4.88
CA SER A 110 3.99 -0.89 3.98
C SER A 110 3.16 0.35 3.69
N GLY A 111 2.37 0.32 2.61
CA GLY A 111 1.39 1.37 2.32
C GLY A 111 0.34 1.53 3.42
N SER A 112 -0.05 0.45 4.09
CA SER A 112 -0.97 0.48 5.24
C SER A 112 -0.39 1.30 6.39
N GLU A 113 0.87 1.07 6.73
CA GLU A 113 1.58 1.81 7.76
C GLU A 113 1.79 3.27 7.36
N SER A 114 2.08 3.53 6.07
CA SER A 114 2.19 4.89 5.53
C SER A 114 0.90 5.68 5.72
N VAL A 115 -0.24 5.09 5.39
CA VAL A 115 -1.54 5.76 5.55
C VAL A 115 -1.85 6.01 7.02
N ASP A 116 -1.72 5.01 7.89
CA ASP A 116 -1.99 5.17 9.33
C ASP A 116 -1.07 6.24 9.96
N THR A 117 0.19 6.30 9.54
CA THR A 117 1.14 7.34 9.99
C THR A 117 0.76 8.72 9.46
N ALA A 118 0.40 8.84 8.18
CA ALA A 118 -0.04 10.10 7.59
C ALA A 118 -1.30 10.66 8.27
N LEU A 119 -2.27 9.80 8.59
CA LEU A 119 -3.47 10.20 9.33
C LEU A 119 -3.13 10.72 10.73
N LYS A 120 -2.23 10.05 11.46
CA LYS A 120 -1.76 10.53 12.78
C LYS A 120 -1.04 11.87 12.66
N ILE A 121 -0.17 12.03 11.68
CA ILE A 121 0.52 13.30 11.43
C ILE A 121 -0.47 14.41 11.14
N ALA A 122 -1.48 14.15 10.29
CA ALA A 122 -2.51 15.15 9.96
C ALA A 122 -3.30 15.59 11.20
N LEU A 123 -3.68 14.67 12.07
CA LEU A 123 -4.38 14.97 13.33
C LEU A 123 -3.47 15.78 14.28
N ALA A 124 -2.23 15.37 14.46
CA ALA A 124 -1.24 16.06 15.29
C ALA A 124 -0.97 17.49 14.77
N TYR A 125 -0.83 17.65 13.47
CA TYR A 125 -0.67 18.94 12.82
C TYR A 125 -1.85 19.88 13.10
N GLN A 126 -3.09 19.40 12.99
CA GLN A 126 -4.26 20.22 13.30
C GLN A 126 -4.31 20.58 14.79
N GLN A 127 -3.95 19.65 15.67
CA GLN A 127 -3.87 19.90 17.10
C GLN A 127 -2.86 21.01 17.44
N LEU A 128 -1.65 20.94 16.89
CA LEU A 128 -0.59 21.94 17.11
C LEU A 128 -0.96 23.33 16.57
N ARG A 129 -1.84 23.40 15.56
CA ARG A 129 -2.38 24.66 15.03
C ARG A 129 -3.57 25.23 15.81
N GLY A 130 -3.91 24.65 16.96
CA GLY A 130 -5.08 25.05 17.73
C GLY A 130 -6.42 24.66 17.11
N LYS A 131 -6.40 23.72 16.14
CA LYS A 131 -7.58 23.23 15.42
C LYS A 131 -7.90 21.78 15.76
N GLY A 132 -7.72 21.38 17.02
CA GLY A 132 -7.89 20.00 17.48
C GLY A 132 -9.28 19.41 17.29
N GLN A 133 -10.31 20.25 17.05
CA GLN A 133 -11.65 19.81 16.67
C GLN A 133 -11.72 19.19 15.27
N LYS A 134 -10.71 19.40 14.39
CA LYS A 134 -10.63 18.83 13.05
C LYS A 134 -10.15 17.39 13.11
N GLN A 135 -11.03 16.48 13.54
CA GLN A 135 -10.71 15.07 13.70
C GLN A 135 -11.42 14.18 12.67
N ARG A 136 -12.38 14.72 11.93
CA ARG A 136 -13.11 13.96 10.92
C ARG A 136 -12.23 13.76 9.69
N LEU A 137 -12.10 12.51 9.28
CA LEU A 137 -11.38 12.10 8.08
C LEU A 137 -12.35 12.00 6.90
N ILE A 138 -11.84 12.23 5.71
CA ILE A 138 -12.63 12.10 4.47
C ILE A 138 -11.93 11.10 3.57
N GLY A 139 -12.65 10.04 3.21
CA GLY A 139 -12.23 9.03 2.26
C GLY A 139 -13.05 9.09 0.96
N ARG A 140 -12.77 8.18 0.05
CA ARG A 140 -13.56 8.01 -1.18
C ARG A 140 -14.19 6.62 -1.21
N GLU A 141 -15.44 6.53 -1.69
CA GLU A 141 -16.04 5.24 -2.02
C GLU A 141 -15.12 4.47 -2.98
N LYS A 142 -15.05 3.14 -2.78
CA LYS A 142 -14.16 2.22 -3.51
C LYS A 142 -12.65 2.50 -3.36
N GLY A 143 -12.25 3.46 -2.52
CA GLY A 143 -10.85 3.70 -2.20
C GLY A 143 -10.27 2.57 -1.35
N TYR A 144 -9.04 2.16 -1.64
CA TYR A 144 -8.25 1.27 -0.80
C TYR A 144 -7.10 2.05 -0.17
N HIS A 145 -6.98 1.99 1.14
CA HIS A 145 -5.97 2.75 1.89
C HIS A 145 -5.23 1.88 2.94
N GLY A 146 -5.20 0.58 2.72
CA GLY A 146 -4.49 -0.34 3.59
C GLY A 146 -5.38 -1.14 4.52
N THR A 147 -4.75 -1.91 5.41
CA THR A 147 -5.40 -2.88 6.30
C THR A 147 -5.38 -2.48 7.78
N GLY A 148 -4.66 -1.42 8.15
CA GLY A 148 -4.69 -0.85 9.50
C GLY A 148 -6.03 -0.16 9.80
N PHE A 149 -6.34 0.08 11.06
CA PHE A 149 -7.61 0.69 11.47
C PHE A 149 -7.84 2.08 10.86
N GLY A 150 -6.80 2.89 10.70
CA GLY A 150 -6.87 4.16 10.00
C GLY A 150 -7.17 3.98 8.52
N GLY A 151 -6.42 3.13 7.84
CA GLY A 151 -6.59 2.82 6.43
C GLY A 151 -7.98 2.22 6.12
N ILE A 152 -8.46 1.29 6.95
CA ILE A 152 -9.81 0.73 6.83
C ILE A 152 -10.88 1.80 7.06
N SER A 153 -10.67 2.72 8.00
CA SER A 153 -11.61 3.80 8.29
C SER A 153 -11.84 4.71 7.08
N VAL A 154 -10.75 5.20 6.48
CA VAL A 154 -10.82 6.08 5.30
C VAL A 154 -11.08 5.31 4.01
N GLY A 155 -10.86 3.99 3.99
CA GLY A 155 -11.16 3.12 2.87
C GLY A 155 -12.67 3.03 2.57
N GLY A 156 -13.01 2.94 1.28
CA GLY A 156 -14.39 2.85 0.80
C GLY A 156 -14.83 1.45 0.35
N LEU A 157 -13.96 0.43 0.54
CA LEU A 157 -14.27 -0.96 0.19
C LEU A 157 -15.07 -1.63 1.31
N GLY A 158 -16.39 -1.77 1.12
CA GLY A 158 -17.32 -2.33 2.12
C GLY A 158 -16.87 -3.69 2.65
N ASN A 159 -16.43 -4.59 1.77
CA ASN A 159 -15.99 -5.93 2.17
C ASN A 159 -14.79 -5.93 3.10
N ASN A 160 -13.90 -4.93 2.98
CA ASN A 160 -12.69 -4.84 3.79
C ASN A 160 -12.96 -4.37 5.23
N LYS A 161 -14.12 -3.76 5.49
CA LYS A 161 -14.48 -3.25 6.82
C LYS A 161 -15.70 -3.92 7.44
N ARG A 162 -16.40 -4.76 6.71
CA ARG A 162 -17.68 -5.36 7.10
C ARG A 162 -17.68 -6.03 8.48
N PHE A 163 -16.55 -6.64 8.86
CA PHE A 163 -16.44 -7.43 10.08
C PHE A 163 -15.60 -6.79 11.19
N PHE A 164 -15.07 -5.58 10.97
CA PHE A 164 -14.07 -5.00 11.89
C PHE A 164 -14.64 -3.90 12.80
N GLY A 165 -15.95 -3.71 12.78
CA GLY A 165 -16.63 -2.79 13.68
C GLY A 165 -16.33 -1.31 13.40
N THR A 166 -16.43 -0.51 14.45
CA THR A 166 -16.27 0.93 14.36
C THR A 166 -14.78 1.31 14.29
N ALA A 167 -14.48 2.19 13.39
CA ALA A 167 -13.17 2.75 13.19
C ALA A 167 -13.18 4.27 13.48
N LEU A 168 -12.24 5.00 12.95
CA LEU A 168 -12.17 6.45 13.09
C LEU A 168 -13.35 7.15 12.40
N ALA A 169 -13.78 8.30 12.91
CA ALA A 169 -14.85 9.09 12.33
C ALA A 169 -14.49 9.53 10.91
N THR A 170 -15.21 9.00 9.93
CA THR A 170 -14.92 9.20 8.51
C THR A 170 -16.19 9.47 7.72
N ALA A 171 -16.14 10.45 6.83
CA ALA A 171 -17.11 10.63 5.76
C ALA A 171 -16.54 10.08 4.45
N HIS A 172 -17.39 9.62 3.53
CA HIS A 172 -16.96 9.12 2.23
C HIS A 172 -17.58 9.95 1.10
N LEU A 173 -16.71 10.40 0.19
CA LEU A 173 -17.15 11.02 -1.05
C LEU A 173 -17.74 9.95 -1.97
N PRO A 174 -18.89 10.21 -2.58
CA PRO A 174 -19.50 9.30 -3.54
C PRO A 174 -18.57 8.97 -4.71
N HIS A 175 -18.77 7.80 -5.30
CA HIS A 175 -18.02 7.37 -6.46
C HIS A 175 -18.38 8.23 -7.69
N THR A 176 -17.38 8.76 -8.37
CA THR A 176 -17.56 9.70 -9.50
C THR A 176 -18.20 9.06 -10.75
N LEU A 177 -18.24 7.73 -10.85
CA LEU A 177 -18.88 6.99 -11.95
C LEU A 177 -20.35 6.59 -11.66
N ASN A 178 -20.88 6.91 -10.49
CA ASN A 178 -22.32 6.76 -10.26
C ASN A 178 -23.07 7.73 -11.17
N SER A 179 -24.21 7.28 -11.74
CA SER A 179 -25.03 8.11 -12.64
C SER A 179 -25.44 9.45 -12.00
N GLU A 180 -25.69 9.44 -10.69
CA GLU A 180 -26.02 10.63 -9.90
C GLU A 180 -24.82 11.54 -9.62
N ASN A 181 -23.59 11.02 -9.74
CA ASN A 181 -22.34 11.70 -9.45
C ASN A 181 -21.39 11.65 -10.65
N ALA A 182 -21.92 11.42 -11.85
CA ALA A 182 -21.08 11.40 -13.07
C ALA A 182 -20.27 12.67 -13.16
N PHE A 183 -18.97 12.51 -13.33
CA PHE A 183 -18.04 13.62 -13.49
C PHE A 183 -18.35 14.35 -14.80
N ARG A 184 -19.06 15.46 -14.71
CA ARG A 184 -19.31 16.37 -15.82
C ARG A 184 -18.40 17.57 -15.69
N ARG A 185 -17.43 17.66 -16.57
CA ARG A 185 -16.43 18.74 -16.56
C ARG A 185 -17.15 20.10 -16.65
N GLY A 186 -16.89 20.99 -15.70
CA GLY A 186 -17.40 22.37 -15.70
C GLY A 186 -18.77 22.59 -15.07
N LEU A 187 -19.42 21.56 -14.50
CA LEU A 187 -20.65 21.75 -13.74
C LEU A 187 -20.37 21.80 -12.24
N PRO A 188 -20.96 22.77 -11.49
CA PRO A 188 -20.81 22.84 -10.03
C PRO A 188 -21.22 21.55 -9.31
N GLU A 189 -22.22 20.86 -9.85
CA GLU A 189 -22.76 19.59 -9.33
C GLU A 189 -21.76 18.43 -9.51
N ALA A 190 -20.79 18.56 -10.39
CA ALA A 190 -19.74 17.54 -10.57
C ALA A 190 -18.76 17.48 -9.40
N VAL A 191 -18.82 18.42 -8.49
CA VAL A 191 -17.93 18.53 -7.35
C VAL A 191 -18.61 17.95 -6.13
N SER A 192 -18.41 16.66 -5.89
CA SER A 192 -19.07 15.92 -4.81
C SER A 192 -18.78 16.47 -3.39
N TYR A 193 -17.78 17.33 -3.21
CA TYR A 193 -17.51 17.98 -1.92
C TYR A 193 -18.53 19.07 -1.56
N THR A 194 -19.28 19.63 -2.52
CA THR A 194 -20.32 20.62 -2.21
C THR A 194 -21.50 20.03 -1.44
N ARG A 195 -21.64 18.70 -1.43
CA ARG A 195 -22.61 17.99 -0.59
C ARG A 195 -22.10 17.67 0.82
N LEU A 196 -20.83 17.93 1.08
CA LEU A 196 -20.30 17.89 2.44
C LEU A 196 -20.59 19.23 3.12
N THR A 197 -21.85 19.60 3.27
CA THR A 197 -22.25 20.53 4.29
C THR A 197 -21.94 19.88 5.63
N LEU A 198 -20.72 20.12 6.08
CA LEU A 198 -20.35 19.80 7.44
C LEU A 198 -21.18 20.71 8.36
N PRO A 199 -21.87 20.15 9.36
CA PRO A 199 -22.49 20.96 10.37
C PRO A 199 -21.45 21.80 11.12
#